data_6b1c59b8c0311d0239563d730c6cfd69
#
_entry.id   6b1c59b8c0311d0239563d730c6cfd69
#
_cell.length_a   1.000
_cell.length_b   1.000
_cell.length_c   1.000
_cell.angle_alpha   90.00
_cell.angle_beta   90.00
_cell.angle_gamma   90.00
#
_symmetry.space_group_name_H-M   'P 1'
#
loop_
_entity.id
_entity.type
_entity.pdbx_description
1 polymer ?
#
loop_
_entity_poly.entity_id
_entity_poly.type
_entity_poly.pdbx_seq_one_letter_code
_entity_poly.pdbx_strand_id
1 'polypeptide(L)' 'EVDAVPDDTLDVDAMLARFRERATAVRERPLPPVAGPERARFMEQARLDYLDFSMLGDASWSFDDGVLTLRVDLRPSS' A
#
# COMPACT_ATOMS: atom_id res chain seq x y z
N GLU A 1 -18.81 3.68 23.97
CA GLU A 1 -18.86 3.07 23.76
C GLU A 1 -18.71 2.55 22.53
N VAL A 2 -19.44 2.31 22.08
CA VAL A 2 -19.45 1.86 20.83
C VAL A 2 -18.43 2.44 20.02
N ASP A 3 -18.15 3.63 20.26
CA ASP A 3 -17.25 4.31 19.44
C ASP A 3 -15.87 3.76 19.44
N ALA A 4 -15.48 3.17 20.51
CA ALA A 4 -14.15 2.64 20.59
C ALA A 4 -13.94 1.52 19.58
N VAL A 5 -14.99 0.79 19.33
CA VAL A 5 -14.85 -0.35 18.41
C VAL A 5 -14.51 0.09 17.01
N PRO A 6 -15.23 1.03 16.42
CA PRO A 6 -14.85 1.51 15.09
C PRO A 6 -13.44 2.06 15.06
N ASP A 7 -13.05 2.76 16.11
CA ASP A 7 -11.73 3.34 16.13
C ASP A 7 -10.67 2.26 16.17
N ASP A 8 -10.91 1.21 16.92
CA ASP A 8 -9.96 0.13 17.00
C ASP A 8 -9.80 -0.58 15.68
N THR A 9 -10.90 -0.74 14.95
CA THR A 9 -10.81 -1.44 13.69
C THR A 9 -10.39 -0.54 12.56
N LEU A 10 -10.58 0.77 12.71
CA LEU A 10 -10.31 1.67 11.62
C LEU A 10 -9.20 2.64 11.98
N ASP A 11 -8.03 2.09 12.22
CA ASP A 11 -6.85 2.92 12.44
C ASP A 11 -6.21 3.17 11.09
N VAL A 12 -6.55 4.29 10.49
CA VAL A 12 -6.11 4.57 9.13
C VAL A 12 -4.61 4.77 9.06
N ASP A 13 -4.03 5.44 10.05
CA ASP A 13 -2.58 5.62 10.04
C ASP A 13 -1.86 4.28 10.09
N ALA A 14 -2.36 3.36 10.90
CA ALA A 14 -1.77 2.03 10.97
C ALA A 14 -1.96 1.29 9.65
N MET A 15 -3.11 1.45 9.02
CA MET A 15 -3.34 0.81 7.73
C MET A 15 -2.35 1.33 6.68
N LEU A 16 -2.16 2.63 6.62
CA LEU A 16 -1.23 3.19 5.65
C LEU A 16 0.20 2.78 5.96
N ALA A 17 0.54 2.66 7.23
CA ALA A 17 1.87 2.16 7.61
C ALA A 17 2.07 0.72 7.12
N ARG A 18 1.02 -0.10 7.20
CA ARG A 18 1.12 -1.47 6.69
C ARG A 18 1.36 -1.49 5.18
N PHE A 19 0.73 -0.58 4.44
CA PHE A 19 0.97 -0.52 3.00
C PHE A 19 2.41 -0.14 2.70
N ARG A 20 2.99 0.79 3.47
CA ARG A 20 4.39 1.13 3.28
C ARG A 20 5.29 -0.06 3.59
N GLU A 21 4.96 -0.83 4.61
CA GLU A 21 5.73 -2.02 4.94
C GLU A 21 5.62 -3.07 3.84
N ARG A 22 4.42 -3.20 3.25
CA ARG A 22 4.23 -4.13 2.17
C ARG A 22 5.03 -3.74 0.92
N ALA A 23 5.11 -2.45 0.66
CA ALA A 23 5.93 -1.98 -0.46
C ALA A 23 7.40 -2.35 -0.23
N THR A 24 7.89 -2.13 0.98
CA THR A 24 9.27 -2.50 1.28
C THR A 24 9.47 -4.00 1.14
N ALA A 25 8.51 -4.79 1.60
CA ALA A 25 8.63 -6.24 1.51
C ALA A 25 8.68 -6.72 0.08
N VAL A 26 8.00 -6.04 -0.84
CA VAL A 26 8.06 -6.42 -2.24
C VAL A 26 9.49 -6.29 -2.76
N ARG A 27 10.17 -5.22 -2.39
CA ARG A 27 11.54 -5.03 -2.84
C ARG A 27 12.49 -6.08 -2.28
N GLU A 28 12.13 -6.65 -1.15
CA GLU A 28 12.98 -7.64 -0.50
C GLU A 28 12.61 -9.07 -0.86
N ARG A 29 11.65 -9.26 -1.77
CA ARG A 29 11.28 -10.60 -2.19
C ARG A 29 12.43 -11.29 -2.88
N PRO A 30 12.72 -12.54 -2.52
CA PRO A 30 13.73 -13.27 -3.24
C PRO A 30 13.21 -13.63 -4.64
N LEU A 31 14.11 -13.65 -5.60
CA LEU A 31 13.72 -14.06 -6.94
C LEU A 31 13.51 -15.57 -6.95
N PRO A 32 12.40 -16.03 -7.55
CA PRO A 32 12.20 -17.47 -7.64
C PRO A 32 13.16 -18.09 -8.64
N PRO A 33 13.44 -19.37 -8.54
CA PRO A 33 14.33 -20.05 -9.47
C PRO A 33 13.58 -20.39 -10.75
N VAL A 34 13.10 -19.37 -11.45
CA VAL A 34 12.40 -19.53 -12.71
C VAL A 34 13.06 -18.64 -13.74
N ALA A 35 12.82 -18.92 -15.00
CA ALA A 35 13.41 -18.16 -16.07
C ALA A 35 12.36 -17.92 -17.15
N GLY A 36 12.72 -17.11 -18.15
CA GLY A 36 11.86 -16.88 -19.29
C GLY A 36 10.58 -16.15 -18.93
N PRO A 37 9.47 -16.55 -19.52
CA PRO A 37 8.20 -15.81 -19.30
C PRO A 37 7.74 -15.81 -17.86
N GLU A 38 8.06 -16.85 -17.10
CA GLU A 38 7.65 -16.87 -15.69
C GLU A 38 8.43 -15.84 -14.90
N ARG A 39 9.71 -15.67 -15.19
CA ARG A 39 10.48 -14.65 -14.51
C ARG A 39 9.96 -13.27 -14.87
N ALA A 40 9.62 -13.05 -16.12
CA ALA A 40 9.10 -11.76 -16.54
C ALA A 40 7.80 -11.45 -15.84
N ARG A 41 6.92 -12.44 -15.69
CA ARG A 41 5.67 -12.24 -14.99
C ARG A 41 5.90 -11.92 -13.52
N PHE A 42 6.84 -12.61 -12.90
CA PHE A 42 7.16 -12.34 -11.50
C PHE A 42 7.66 -10.90 -11.33
N MET A 43 8.57 -10.48 -12.21
CA MET A 43 9.12 -9.13 -12.08
C MET A 43 8.05 -8.08 -12.32
N GLU A 44 7.15 -8.32 -13.27
CA GLU A 44 6.09 -7.36 -13.53
C GLU A 44 5.11 -7.31 -12.36
N GLN A 45 4.78 -8.46 -11.78
CA GLN A 45 3.87 -8.47 -10.64
C GLN A 45 4.50 -7.73 -9.45
N ALA A 46 5.79 -7.94 -9.24
CA ALA A 46 6.47 -7.26 -8.14
C ALA A 46 6.49 -5.76 -8.38
N ARG A 47 6.72 -5.33 -9.62
CA ARG A 47 6.73 -3.91 -9.92
C ARG A 47 5.37 -3.28 -9.65
N LEU A 48 4.30 -3.95 -10.06
CA LEU A 48 2.96 -3.42 -9.85
C LEU A 48 2.61 -3.41 -8.37
N ASP A 49 2.97 -4.48 -7.65
CA ASP A 49 2.70 -4.53 -6.22
C ASP A 49 3.40 -3.38 -5.50
N TYR A 50 4.66 -3.13 -5.86
CA TYR A 50 5.39 -2.05 -5.22
C TYR A 50 4.74 -0.71 -5.49
N LEU A 51 4.35 -0.46 -6.74
CA LEU A 51 3.71 0.80 -7.09
C LEU A 51 2.39 0.97 -6.32
N ASP A 52 1.59 -0.08 -6.29
CA ASP A 52 0.29 -0.01 -5.65
C ASP A 52 0.41 0.23 -4.16
N PHE A 53 1.27 -0.54 -3.50
CA PHE A 53 1.41 -0.42 -2.06
C PHE A 53 2.04 0.92 -1.67
N SER A 54 3.06 1.36 -2.41
CA SER A 54 3.72 2.60 -2.06
C SER A 54 2.81 3.81 -2.31
N MET A 55 2.00 3.75 -3.36
CA MET A 55 1.08 4.82 -3.64
C MET A 55 0.08 4.98 -2.50
N LEU A 56 -0.50 3.88 -2.05
CA LEU A 56 -1.44 3.96 -0.94
C LEU A 56 -0.74 4.34 0.36
N GLY A 57 0.48 3.86 0.55
CA GLY A 57 1.21 4.18 1.77
C GLY A 57 1.53 5.65 1.91
N ASP A 58 1.61 6.36 0.78
CA ASP A 58 1.91 7.79 0.79
C ASP A 58 0.67 8.66 0.80
N ALA A 59 -0.51 8.08 0.88
CA ALA A 59 -1.74 8.86 0.81
C ALA A 59 -1.93 9.68 2.06
N SER A 60 -2.56 10.83 1.90
CA SER A 60 -3.11 11.54 3.03
C SER A 60 -4.58 11.14 3.13
N TRP A 61 -5.18 11.38 4.28
CA TRP A 61 -6.55 10.91 4.45
C TRP A 61 -7.36 11.87 5.28
N SER A 62 -8.66 11.76 5.12
CA SER A 62 -9.61 12.47 5.97
C SER A 62 -10.81 11.56 6.20
N PHE A 63 -11.46 11.72 7.32
CA PHE A 63 -12.62 10.93 7.65
C PHE A 63 -13.70 11.87 8.14
N ASP A 64 -14.83 11.86 7.45
CA ASP A 64 -15.87 12.82 7.77
C ASP A 64 -17.22 12.21 7.42
N ASP A 65 -18.13 12.32 8.36
CA ASP A 65 -19.49 11.87 8.13
C ASP A 65 -19.55 10.42 7.65
N GLY A 66 -18.74 9.57 8.26
CA GLY A 66 -18.73 8.16 7.92
C GLY A 66 -18.01 7.82 6.63
N VAL A 67 -17.35 8.79 6.01
CA VAL A 67 -16.67 8.56 4.73
C VAL A 67 -15.18 8.76 4.90
N LEU A 68 -14.42 7.74 4.55
CA LEU A 68 -12.96 7.83 4.54
C LEU A 68 -12.50 8.22 3.14
N THR A 69 -11.70 9.26 3.05
CA THR A 69 -11.16 9.70 1.77
C THR A 69 -9.66 9.59 1.82
N LEU A 70 -9.09 8.98 0.80
CA LEU A 70 -7.64 8.91 0.63
C LEU A 70 -7.26 9.76 -0.56
N ARG A 71 -6.21 10.54 -0.41
CA ARG A 71 -5.73 11.39 -1.50
C ARG A 71 -4.30 11.03 -1.80
N VAL A 72 -4.02 10.83 -3.06
CA VAL A 72 -2.68 10.52 -3.52
C VAL A 72 -2.27 11.59 -4.50
N ASP A 73 -1.21 12.30 -4.17
CA ASP A 73 -0.71 13.37 -5.04
C ASP A 73 0.30 12.76 -5.98
N LEU A 74 -0.06 12.68 -7.24
CA LEU A 74 0.80 12.06 -8.24
C LEU A 74 1.69 13.03 -8.99
N ARG A 75 1.71 14.28 -8.56
CA ARG A 75 2.59 15.25 -9.18
C ARG A 75 4.03 14.93 -8.79
N PRO A 76 4.99 15.15 -9.68
CA PRO A 76 6.39 14.90 -9.32
C PRO A 76 6.78 15.81 -8.16
N SER A 77 7.49 15.25 -7.19
CA SER A 77 7.99 16.10 -6.13
C SER A 77 9.24 16.79 -6.66
N SER A 78 9.41 17.99 -6.30
CA SER A 78 10.53 18.72 -6.87
C SER A 78 11.39 19.33 -5.82
#